data_0a33c58e6bed5686e29376ac8c0c3c0b
#
_entry.id   0a33c58e6bed5686e29376ac8c0c3c0b
#
_cell.length_a   1.000
_cell.length_b   1.000
_cell.length_c   1.000
_cell.angle_alpha   90.00
_cell.angle_beta   90.00
_cell.angle_gamma   90.00
#
_symmetry.space_group_name_H-M   'P 1'
#
loop_
_entity.id
_entity.type
_entity.pdbx_description
1 polymer ?
#
loop_
_entity_poly.entity_id
_entity_poly.type
_entity_poly.pdbx_seq_one_letter_code
_entity_poly.pdbx_strand_id
1 'polypeptide(L)'
;MIGLERVHHSWKPLLNILNTDYFIHFFNEVLPNSSYHPKNNILKVFEKPVYDIKVVILGQEPHYFPNKATGLAYAVDQSFLFTRELNHIYMECESDFKELDTWGTLEHWE
;
A
#
# COMPACT_ATOMS: atom_id res chain seq x y z
N MET A 1 5.40 16.58 4.29
CA MET A 1 5.33 15.36 3.46
C MET A 1 4.13 14.57 3.91
N ILE A 2 3.24 14.25 3.01
CA ILE A 2 1.93 13.63 3.35
C ILE A 2 2.15 12.22 3.92
N GLY A 3 1.55 11.95 5.08
CA GLY A 3 1.60 10.64 5.75
C GLY A 3 2.87 10.35 6.55
N LEU A 4 3.85 11.26 6.55
CA LEU A 4 5.10 11.05 7.27
C LEU A 4 4.92 10.98 8.80
N GLU A 5 3.94 11.70 9.31
CA GLU A 5 3.60 11.73 10.73
C GLU A 5 3.09 10.38 11.26
N ARG A 6 2.64 9.48 10.37
CA ARG A 6 2.15 8.13 10.71
C ARG A 6 3.22 7.07 10.60
N VAL A 7 4.35 7.38 9.98
CA VAL A 7 5.46 6.43 9.82
C VAL A 7 6.07 6.11 11.17
N HIS A 8 6.13 4.83 11.49
CA HIS A 8 6.71 4.39 12.76
C HIS A 8 8.21 4.72 12.83
N HIS A 9 8.68 5.13 14.00
CA HIS A 9 10.06 5.59 14.21
C HIS A 9 11.16 4.56 13.85
N SER A 10 10.84 3.27 13.86
CA SER A 10 11.77 2.21 13.44
C SER A 10 12.21 2.30 11.98
N TRP A 11 11.47 3.07 11.15
CA TRP A 11 11.80 3.33 9.75
C TRP A 11 12.65 4.58 9.53
N LYS A 12 13.24 5.17 10.59
CA LYS A 12 14.11 6.36 10.46
C LYS A 12 15.19 6.24 9.38
N PRO A 13 15.87 5.09 9.20
CA PRO A 13 16.85 4.96 8.12
C PRO A 13 16.25 5.17 6.73
N LEU A 14 14.99 4.69 6.52
CA LEU A 14 14.26 4.90 5.27
C LEU A 14 13.92 6.38 5.07
N LEU A 15 13.52 7.08 6.13
CA LEU A 15 13.19 8.50 6.06
C LEU A 15 14.37 9.34 5.58
N ASN A 16 15.59 8.96 5.92
CA ASN A 16 16.80 9.63 5.42
C ASN A 16 16.96 9.45 3.91
N ILE A 17 16.58 8.29 3.36
CA ILE A 17 16.56 8.04 1.91
C ILE A 17 15.50 8.89 1.22
N LEU A 18 14.34 9.08 1.87
CA LEU A 18 13.25 9.91 1.34
C LEU A 18 13.54 11.41 1.41
N ASN A 19 14.56 11.83 2.14
CA ASN A 19 14.96 13.25 2.24
C ASN A 19 15.93 13.65 1.10
N THR A 20 15.55 13.37 -0.13
CA THR A 20 16.27 13.78 -1.34
C THR A 20 15.41 14.73 -2.16
N ASP A 21 16.06 15.58 -2.97
CA ASP A 21 15.35 16.56 -3.82
C ASP A 21 14.30 15.88 -4.71
N TYR A 22 14.58 14.67 -5.20
CA TYR A 22 13.64 13.89 -6.00
C TYR A 22 12.36 13.56 -5.22
N PHE A 23 12.49 13.01 -4.02
CA PHE A 23 11.32 12.64 -3.20
C PHE A 23 10.59 13.87 -2.67
N ILE A 24 11.30 14.93 -2.31
CA ILE A 24 10.70 16.20 -1.89
C ILE A 24 9.84 16.77 -3.04
N HIS A 25 10.36 16.80 -4.25
CA HIS A 25 9.61 17.23 -5.44
C HIS A 25 8.39 16.32 -5.67
N PHE A 26 8.58 15.00 -5.62
CA PHE A 26 7.47 14.04 -5.80
C PHE A 26 6.34 14.29 -4.81
N PHE A 27 6.63 14.41 -3.52
CA PHE A 27 5.62 14.58 -2.49
C PHE A 27 4.93 15.95 -2.53
N ASN A 28 5.61 16.99 -2.95
CA ASN A 28 5.07 18.34 -2.93
C ASN A 28 4.35 18.71 -4.23
N GLU A 29 4.83 18.22 -5.37
CA GLU A 29 4.36 18.66 -6.69
C GLU A 29 3.62 17.54 -7.46
N VAL A 30 4.12 16.33 -7.43
CA VAL A 30 3.55 15.22 -8.21
C VAL A 30 2.36 14.58 -7.50
N LEU A 31 2.56 14.16 -6.27
CA LEU A 31 1.57 13.40 -5.51
C LEU A 31 0.25 14.15 -5.30
N PRO A 32 0.21 15.45 -4.94
CA PRO A 32 -1.05 16.18 -4.75
C PRO A 32 -1.90 16.27 -6.01
N ASN A 33 -1.25 16.29 -7.17
CA ASN A 33 -1.89 16.43 -8.49
C ASN A 33 -2.19 15.09 -9.16
N SER A 34 -1.79 13.96 -8.56
CA SER A 34 -2.01 12.62 -9.12
C SER A 34 -3.31 12.00 -8.60
N SER A 35 -4.06 11.37 -9.48
CA SER A 35 -5.19 10.50 -9.12
C SER A 35 -4.82 9.02 -9.06
N TYR A 36 -3.60 8.65 -9.43
CA TYR A 36 -3.11 7.26 -9.48
C TYR A 36 -2.41 6.80 -8.21
N HIS A 37 -2.03 7.75 -7.34
CA HIS A 37 -1.36 7.47 -6.09
C HIS A 37 -2.34 7.56 -4.91
N PRO A 38 -2.16 6.72 -3.88
CA PRO A 38 -3.02 6.75 -2.69
C PRO A 38 -2.62 7.89 -1.74
N LYS A 39 -2.72 9.14 -2.18
CA LYS A 39 -2.26 10.39 -1.55
C LYS A 39 -1.88 10.29 -0.06
N ASN A 40 -2.89 10.18 0.81
CA ASN A 40 -2.68 10.14 2.26
C ASN A 40 -2.12 8.80 2.75
N ASN A 41 -2.15 7.76 1.92
CA ASN A 41 -1.75 6.40 2.25
C ASN A 41 -0.50 5.94 1.50
N ILE A 42 0.22 6.85 0.84
CA ILE A 42 1.43 6.50 0.07
C ILE A 42 2.51 5.83 0.95
N LEU A 43 2.54 6.14 2.24
CA LEU A 43 3.48 5.58 3.21
C LEU A 43 2.80 4.61 4.21
N LYS A 44 1.56 4.17 3.92
CA LYS A 44 0.76 3.35 4.84
C LYS A 44 1.50 2.10 5.34
N VAL A 45 2.21 1.40 4.48
CA VAL A 45 2.97 0.18 4.84
C VAL A 45 4.05 0.41 5.89
N PHE A 46 4.47 1.65 6.12
CA PHE A 46 5.48 2.03 7.10
C PHE A 46 4.90 2.49 8.45
N GLU A 47 3.59 2.39 8.64
CA GLU A 47 2.94 2.74 9.91
C GLU A 47 3.20 1.67 10.98
N LYS A 48 3.39 0.40 10.57
CA LYS A 48 3.78 -0.67 11.49
C LYS A 48 5.27 -0.67 11.81
N PRO A 49 5.66 -1.09 13.02
CA PRO A 49 7.06 -1.26 13.38
C PRO A 49 7.76 -2.27 12.46
N VAL A 50 8.98 -1.97 12.03
CA VAL A 50 9.76 -2.88 11.16
C VAL A 50 9.96 -4.27 11.76
N TYR A 51 10.08 -4.34 13.08
CA TYR A 51 10.29 -5.61 13.80
C TYR A 51 9.03 -6.49 13.93
N ASP A 52 7.85 -5.94 13.63
CA ASP A 52 6.59 -6.69 13.59
C ASP A 52 6.28 -7.25 12.19
N ILE A 53 7.05 -6.84 11.18
CA ILE A 53 6.87 -7.31 9.80
C ILE A 53 7.46 -8.72 9.66
N LYS A 54 6.63 -9.67 9.28
CA LYS A 54 7.04 -11.06 9.02
C LYS A 54 7.20 -11.36 7.54
N VAL A 55 6.40 -10.72 6.70
CA VAL A 55 6.38 -10.91 5.25
C VAL A 55 6.25 -9.55 4.57
N VAL A 56 6.99 -9.36 3.48
CA VAL A 56 6.87 -8.19 2.61
C VAL A 56 6.31 -8.65 1.27
N ILE A 57 5.19 -8.04 0.85
CA ILE A 57 4.60 -8.28 -0.46
C ILE A 57 4.91 -7.08 -1.35
N LEU A 58 5.70 -7.30 -2.39
CA LEU A 58 6.04 -6.28 -3.38
C LEU A 58 5.23 -6.51 -4.65
N GLY A 59 4.35 -5.57 -4.99
CA GLY A 59 3.60 -5.60 -6.24
C GLY A 59 4.50 -5.26 -7.43
N GLN A 60 4.05 -5.59 -8.62
CA GLN A 60 4.77 -5.32 -9.87
C GLN A 60 4.69 -3.85 -10.27
N GLU A 61 3.49 -3.28 -10.19
CA GLU A 61 3.20 -1.91 -10.64
C GLU A 61 1.94 -1.34 -9.97
N PRO A 62 1.79 -0.01 -9.93
CA PRO A 62 0.58 0.60 -9.40
C PRO A 62 -0.67 0.28 -10.23
N HIS A 63 -1.86 0.44 -9.65
CA HIS A 63 -3.12 0.33 -10.38
C HIS A 63 -3.21 1.34 -11.52
N TYR A 64 -3.76 0.90 -12.66
CA TYR A 64 -3.93 1.74 -13.87
C TYR A 64 -5.11 2.71 -13.80
N PHE A 65 -6.04 2.51 -12.86
CA PHE A 65 -7.24 3.32 -12.77
C PHE A 65 -7.10 4.39 -11.69
N PRO A 66 -7.58 5.62 -11.98
CA PRO A 66 -7.59 6.69 -10.99
C PRO A 66 -8.33 6.28 -9.70
N ASN A 67 -7.83 6.73 -8.57
CA ASN A 67 -8.41 6.54 -7.23
C ASN A 67 -8.54 5.07 -6.76
N LYS A 68 -7.91 4.13 -7.45
CA LYS A 68 -7.97 2.71 -7.11
C LYS A 68 -6.92 2.28 -6.10
N ALA A 69 -5.75 2.91 -6.10
CA ALA A 69 -4.66 2.58 -5.19
C ALA A 69 -5.01 2.93 -3.73
N THR A 70 -4.78 2.01 -2.81
CA THR A 70 -5.11 2.15 -1.38
C THR A 70 -3.90 2.37 -0.48
N GLY A 71 -2.70 2.09 -0.97
CA GLY A 71 -1.45 2.08 -0.20
C GLY A 71 -0.97 0.69 0.18
N LEU A 72 -1.76 -0.34 -0.08
CA LEU A 72 -1.39 -1.75 0.13
C LEU A 72 -1.32 -2.49 -1.21
N ALA A 73 -0.31 -3.34 -1.38
CA ALA A 73 -0.13 -4.13 -2.60
C ALA A 73 -1.37 -5.01 -2.86
N TYR A 74 -1.84 -5.03 -4.10
CA TYR A 74 -3.01 -5.77 -4.59
C TYR A 74 -4.37 -5.35 -4.00
N ALA A 75 -4.40 -4.56 -2.93
CA ALA A 75 -5.64 -4.13 -2.30
C ALA A 75 -6.47 -3.23 -3.21
N VAL A 76 -7.77 -3.34 -3.08
CA VAL A 76 -8.74 -2.44 -3.72
C VAL A 76 -9.74 -1.95 -2.68
N ASP A 77 -10.23 -0.73 -2.86
CA ASP A 77 -11.35 -0.22 -2.08
C ASP A 77 -12.63 -1.03 -2.37
N GLN A 78 -13.54 -1.08 -1.41
CA GLN A 78 -14.80 -1.83 -1.53
C GLN A 78 -15.69 -1.38 -2.70
N SER A 79 -15.49 -0.18 -3.21
CA SER A 79 -16.20 0.36 -4.37
C SER A 79 -15.70 -0.19 -5.71
N PHE A 80 -14.57 -0.92 -5.72
CA PHE A 80 -14.00 -1.50 -6.92
C PHE A 80 -14.16 -3.02 -6.95
N LEU A 81 -14.32 -3.58 -8.14
CA LEU A 81 -14.20 -5.02 -8.36
C LEU A 81 -12.76 -5.48 -8.13
N PHE A 82 -12.61 -6.73 -7.69
CA PHE A 82 -11.30 -7.35 -7.56
C PHE A 82 -10.54 -7.34 -8.88
N THR A 83 -9.23 -7.09 -8.80
CA THR A 83 -8.35 -7.31 -9.93
C THR A 83 -8.21 -8.81 -10.21
N ARG A 84 -7.74 -9.15 -11.41
CA ARG A 84 -7.43 -10.55 -11.75
C ARG A 84 -6.43 -11.16 -10.77
N GLU A 85 -5.40 -10.40 -10.42
CA GLU A 85 -4.34 -10.81 -9.49
C GLU A 85 -4.92 -11.07 -8.10
N LEU A 86 -5.75 -10.19 -7.58
CA LEU A 86 -6.39 -10.36 -6.27
C LEU A 86 -7.33 -11.58 -6.26
N ASN A 87 -8.09 -11.79 -7.33
CA ASN A 87 -8.92 -13.00 -7.47
C ASN A 87 -8.07 -14.28 -7.40
N HIS A 88 -6.94 -14.33 -8.10
CA HIS A 88 -6.05 -15.49 -8.05
C HIS A 88 -5.49 -15.71 -6.64
N ILE A 89 -5.08 -14.65 -5.95
CA ILE A 89 -4.61 -14.73 -4.56
C ILE A 89 -5.69 -15.34 -3.67
N TYR A 90 -6.92 -14.86 -3.76
CA TYR A 90 -8.03 -15.41 -2.96
C TYR A 90 -8.34 -16.87 -3.30
N MET A 91 -8.33 -17.24 -4.56
CA MET A 91 -8.56 -18.64 -4.97
C MET A 91 -7.52 -19.60 -4.36
N GLU A 92 -6.24 -19.20 -4.37
CA GLU A 92 -5.18 -19.98 -3.73
C GLU A 92 -5.35 -20.04 -2.20
N CYS A 93 -5.66 -18.91 -1.58
CA CYS A 93 -5.90 -18.87 -0.13
C CYS A 93 -7.12 -19.71 0.28
N GLU A 94 -8.22 -19.69 -0.47
CA GLU A 94 -9.40 -20.50 -0.21
C GLU A 94 -9.10 -22.00 -0.30
N SER A 95 -8.16 -22.41 -1.13
CA SER A 95 -7.73 -23.81 -1.22
C SER A 95 -7.01 -24.28 0.05
N ASP A 96 -6.31 -23.38 0.73
CA ASP A 96 -5.49 -23.66 1.89
C ASP A 96 -6.22 -23.44 3.23
N PHE A 97 -7.19 -22.51 3.27
CA PHE A 97 -7.91 -22.10 4.47
C PHE A 97 -9.42 -22.25 4.31
N LYS A 98 -10.08 -22.83 5.32
CA LYS A 98 -11.55 -23.06 5.29
C LYS A 98 -12.36 -21.79 5.50
N GLU A 99 -11.81 -20.82 6.23
CA GLU A 99 -12.42 -19.52 6.49
C GLU A 99 -11.43 -18.43 6.09
N LEU A 100 -11.82 -17.59 5.16
CA LEU A 100 -11.03 -16.48 4.68
C LEU A 100 -11.88 -15.22 4.68
N ASP A 101 -11.33 -14.14 5.21
CA ASP A 101 -11.88 -12.80 5.02
C ASP A 101 -11.63 -12.36 3.57
N THR A 102 -12.72 -12.13 2.84
CA THR A 102 -12.69 -11.86 1.40
C THR A 102 -12.78 -10.36 1.05
N TRP A 103 -12.50 -9.48 2.01
CA TRP A 103 -12.49 -8.05 1.74
C TRP A 103 -11.27 -7.63 0.93
N GLY A 104 -11.51 -7.02 -0.22
CA GLY A 104 -10.45 -6.58 -1.14
C GLY A 104 -9.52 -5.49 -0.60
N THR A 105 -9.87 -4.88 0.51
CA THR A 105 -9.05 -3.85 1.19
C THR A 105 -7.77 -4.40 1.79
N LEU A 106 -7.71 -5.71 2.08
CA LEU A 106 -6.56 -6.43 2.67
C LEU A 106 -6.03 -5.83 4.00
N GLU A 107 -6.79 -4.97 4.65
CA GLU A 107 -6.37 -4.35 5.92
C GLU A 107 -6.11 -5.37 7.03
N HIS A 108 -6.79 -6.52 7.00
CA HIS A 108 -6.56 -7.62 7.92
C HIS A 108 -5.23 -8.37 7.70
N TRP A 109 -4.52 -8.08 6.61
CA TRP A 109 -3.19 -8.63 6.32
C TRP A 109 -2.04 -7.73 6.80
N GLU A 110 -2.35 -6.53 7.29
CA GLU A 110 -1.37 -5.60 7.87
C GLU A 110 -0.69 -6.12 9.13
#